data_ca0eb29e2af49213c96782a77894825d
#
_entry.id   ca0eb29e2af49213c96782a77894825d
#
_cell.length_a   1.000
_cell.length_b   1.000
_cell.length_c   1.000
_cell.angle_alpha   90.00
_cell.angle_beta   90.00
_cell.angle_gamma   90.00
#
_symmetry.space_group_name_H-M   'P 1'
#
loop_
_entity.id
_entity.type
_entity.pdbx_description
1 polymer ?
#
loop_
_entity_poly.entity_id
_entity_poly.type
_entity_poly.pdbx_seq_one_letter_code
_entity_poly.pdbx_strand_id
1 'polypeptide(L)'
;KAGSAERDLKIVIPESLSYDEVFNDIFSTYTSRHELIRVKTTNMGSLFKLTYQITLRDARKEKEFIDKLRERNGNLEITCARPGNGNVEI
;
A
#
# COMPACT_ATOMS: atom_id res chain seq x y z
N LYS A 1 -4.29 -6.59 -20.07
CA LYS A 1 -4.42 -5.86 -20.06
C LYS A 1 -4.28 -5.04 -18.95
N ALA A 2 -4.63 -4.05 -19.00
CA ALA A 2 -4.33 -3.14 -18.05
C ALA A 2 -4.82 -3.47 -16.71
N GLY A 3 -5.92 -3.96 -16.54
CA GLY A 3 -6.46 -4.17 -15.23
C GLY A 3 -5.72 -5.16 -14.40
N SER A 4 -4.92 -5.99 -15.00
CA SER A 4 -4.28 -7.04 -14.23
C SER A 4 -3.16 -6.52 -13.33
N ALA A 5 -2.71 -5.31 -13.52
CA ALA A 5 -1.65 -4.77 -12.68
C ALA A 5 -2.18 -3.78 -11.64
N GLU A 6 -3.46 -3.58 -11.58
CA GLU A 6 -4.03 -2.67 -10.60
C GLU A 6 -4.22 -3.38 -9.27
N ARG A 7 -3.98 -2.66 -8.19
CA ARG A 7 -4.13 -3.24 -6.85
C ARG A 7 -4.68 -2.22 -5.89
N ASP A 8 -5.43 -2.70 -4.91
CA ASP A 8 -5.83 -1.91 -3.75
C ASP A 8 -4.88 -2.28 -2.64
N LEU A 9 -4.15 -1.33 -2.13
CA LEU A 9 -3.09 -1.58 -1.16
C LEU A 9 -3.44 -0.93 0.15
N LYS A 10 -3.35 -1.68 1.24
CA LYS A 10 -3.54 -1.13 2.57
C LYS A 10 -2.27 -1.36 3.37
N ILE A 11 -1.74 -0.31 3.96
CA ILE A 11 -0.50 -0.38 4.71
C ILE A 11 -0.73 0.19 6.09
N VAL A 12 -0.36 -0.54 7.12
CA VAL A 12 -0.43 -0.05 8.49
C VAL A 12 0.96 0.49 8.85
N ILE A 13 1.02 1.69 9.39
CA ILE A 13 2.29 2.30 9.81
C ILE A 13 2.12 2.90 11.19
N PRO A 14 3.22 3.07 11.93
CA PRO A 14 3.16 3.78 13.20
C PRO A 14 2.85 5.24 12.94
N GLU A 15 2.19 5.90 13.91
CA GLU A 15 1.84 7.28 13.70
C GLU A 15 3.04 8.18 13.58
N SER A 16 4.20 7.74 14.02
CA SER A 16 5.37 8.60 13.97
C SER A 16 5.99 8.69 12.58
N LEU A 17 5.55 7.89 11.61
CA LEU A 17 6.13 7.98 10.30
C LEU A 17 5.39 8.99 9.44
N SER A 18 6.12 9.67 8.56
CA SER A 18 5.54 10.62 7.65
C SER A 18 5.05 9.86 6.45
N TYR A 19 3.80 9.55 6.39
CA TYR A 19 3.29 8.67 5.35
C TYR A 19 3.33 9.30 3.96
N ASP A 20 3.47 10.62 3.87
CA ASP A 20 3.52 11.25 2.57
C ASP A 20 4.92 11.18 1.96
N GLU A 21 5.92 10.66 2.65
CA GLU A 21 7.24 10.57 2.13
C GLU A 21 7.88 9.21 2.27
N VAL A 22 7.48 8.44 3.24
CA VAL A 22 8.22 7.24 3.61
C VAL A 22 8.26 6.22 2.49
N PHE A 23 7.26 6.20 1.62
CA PHE A 23 7.20 5.21 0.57
C PHE A 23 7.40 5.78 -0.83
N ASN A 24 7.75 7.06 -0.96
CA ASN A 24 7.81 7.68 -2.27
C ASN A 24 8.74 6.98 -3.24
N ASP A 25 9.92 6.63 -2.84
CA ASP A 25 10.86 5.99 -3.75
C ASP A 25 10.41 4.59 -4.11
N ILE A 26 9.75 3.90 -3.21
CA ILE A 26 9.25 2.55 -3.50
C ILE A 26 8.14 2.65 -4.53
N PHE A 27 7.21 3.58 -4.36
CA PHE A 27 6.15 3.75 -5.33
C PHE A 27 6.72 4.18 -6.68
N SER A 28 7.73 5.04 -6.72
CA SER A 28 8.31 5.44 -7.98
C SER A 28 8.96 4.28 -8.70
N THR A 29 9.52 3.35 -7.96
CA THR A 29 10.23 2.23 -8.57
C THR A 29 9.26 1.15 -9.05
N TYR A 30 8.25 0.86 -8.28
CA TYR A 30 7.43 -0.32 -8.55
C TYR A 30 6.06 -0.02 -9.15
N THR A 31 5.60 1.23 -9.11
CA THR A 31 4.27 1.54 -9.63
C THR A 31 4.36 2.59 -10.72
N SER A 32 3.46 2.52 -11.69
CA SER A 32 3.34 3.56 -12.69
C SER A 32 2.36 4.61 -12.21
N ARG A 33 1.55 4.32 -11.20
CA ARG A 33 0.56 5.23 -10.70
C ARG A 33 0.24 4.84 -9.28
N HIS A 34 0.08 5.79 -8.41
CA HIS A 34 -0.37 5.51 -7.05
C HIS A 34 -1.18 6.70 -6.55
N GLU A 35 -2.16 6.42 -5.73
CA GLU A 35 -3.02 7.45 -5.21
C GLU A 35 -3.46 7.07 -3.81
N LEU A 36 -3.31 7.97 -2.86
CA LEU A 36 -3.75 7.72 -1.48
C LEU A 36 -5.23 8.03 -1.42
N ILE A 37 -6.04 7.03 -1.11
CA ILE A 37 -7.49 7.17 -1.08
C ILE A 37 -8.00 7.47 0.31
N ARG A 38 -7.40 6.90 1.34
CA ARG A 38 -7.94 7.07 2.69
C ARG A 38 -6.83 6.92 3.72
N VAL A 39 -6.92 7.69 4.77
CA VAL A 39 -6.06 7.54 5.93
C VAL A 39 -6.98 7.31 7.10
N LYS A 40 -6.77 6.24 7.87
CA LYS A 40 -7.60 5.95 8.99
C LYS A 40 -6.73 5.70 10.19
N THR A 41 -7.06 6.25 11.33
CA THR A 41 -6.32 5.95 12.56
C THR A 41 -6.91 4.70 13.18
N THR A 42 -6.09 3.94 13.85
CA THR A 42 -6.54 2.73 14.47
C THR A 42 -5.71 2.50 15.73
N ASN A 43 -6.10 1.56 16.52
CA ASN A 43 -5.40 1.21 17.75
C ASN A 43 -5.26 2.44 18.63
N MET A 44 -6.35 3.17 18.84
CA MET A 44 -6.42 4.35 19.68
C MET A 44 -5.47 5.44 19.21
N GLY A 45 -5.27 5.50 17.90
CA GLY A 45 -4.46 6.57 17.33
C GLY A 45 -2.99 6.29 17.23
N SER A 46 -2.53 5.14 17.68
CA SER A 46 -1.10 4.87 17.60
C SER A 46 -0.68 4.34 16.23
N LEU A 47 -1.61 3.94 15.39
CA LEU A 47 -1.30 3.42 14.06
C LEU A 47 -2.17 4.11 13.03
N PHE A 48 -1.63 4.26 11.83
CA PHE A 48 -2.41 4.75 10.70
C PHE A 48 -2.58 3.60 9.71
N LYS A 49 -3.75 3.49 9.11
CA LYS A 49 -3.98 2.55 8.04
C LYS A 49 -4.18 3.36 6.78
N LEU A 50 -3.29 3.20 5.81
CA LEU A 50 -3.31 3.95 4.58
C LEU A 50 -3.88 3.07 3.48
N THR A 51 -4.82 3.59 2.70
CA THR A 51 -5.40 2.86 1.58
C THR A 51 -4.99 3.56 0.31
N TYR A 52 -4.33 2.82 -0.59
CA TYR A 52 -3.89 3.36 -1.87
C TYR A 52 -4.48 2.56 -3.01
N GLN A 53 -4.68 3.23 -4.13
CA GLN A 53 -4.92 2.53 -5.38
C GLN A 53 -3.67 2.67 -6.21
N ILE A 54 -3.11 1.59 -6.66
CA ILE A 54 -1.86 1.62 -7.39
C ILE A 54 -1.96 0.79 -8.66
N THR A 55 -1.07 1.07 -9.59
CA THR A 55 -0.89 0.23 -10.77
C THR A 55 0.57 -0.19 -10.77
N LEU A 56 0.83 -1.48 -10.68
CA LEU A 56 2.20 -1.96 -10.67
C LEU A 56 2.81 -1.85 -12.06
N ARG A 57 4.09 -1.53 -12.14
CA ARG A 57 4.77 -1.52 -13.42
C ARG A 57 4.94 -2.93 -13.93
N ASP A 58 5.12 -3.91 -13.03
CA ASP A 58 5.30 -5.29 -13.41
C ASP A 58 4.63 -6.12 -12.33
N ALA A 59 3.50 -6.73 -12.64
CA ALA A 59 2.74 -7.50 -11.66
C ALA A 59 3.53 -8.67 -11.11
N ARG A 60 4.57 -9.12 -11.81
CA ARG A 60 5.37 -10.22 -11.30
C ARG A 60 6.28 -9.79 -10.16
N LYS A 61 6.42 -8.49 -9.92
CA LYS A 61 7.25 -8.02 -8.83
C LYS A 61 6.43 -7.63 -7.61
N GLU A 62 5.21 -8.08 -7.53
CA GLU A 62 4.35 -7.70 -6.42
C GLU A 62 4.94 -8.11 -5.08
N LYS A 63 5.52 -9.32 -4.98
CA LYS A 63 6.07 -9.76 -3.73
C LYS A 63 7.27 -8.91 -3.33
N GLU A 64 8.12 -8.59 -4.27
CA GLU A 64 9.28 -7.76 -4.00
C GLU A 64 8.84 -6.38 -3.52
N PHE A 65 7.81 -5.83 -4.14
CA PHE A 65 7.26 -4.54 -3.77
C PHE A 65 6.75 -4.58 -2.32
N ILE A 66 6.00 -5.63 -1.97
CA ILE A 66 5.48 -5.74 -0.62
C ILE A 66 6.61 -5.89 0.38
N ASP A 67 7.66 -6.64 0.05
CA ASP A 67 8.78 -6.81 0.95
C ASP A 67 9.48 -5.47 1.20
N LYS A 68 9.59 -4.63 0.18
CA LYS A 68 10.21 -3.33 0.38
C LYS A 68 9.35 -2.44 1.27
N LEU A 69 8.04 -2.51 1.12
CA LEU A 69 7.16 -1.73 1.97
C LEU A 69 7.27 -2.20 3.42
N ARG A 70 7.42 -3.52 3.63
CA ARG A 70 7.50 -4.01 4.99
C ARG A 70 8.79 -3.57 5.68
N GLU A 71 9.84 -3.31 4.92
CA GLU A 71 11.06 -2.82 5.51
C GLU A 71 10.87 -1.42 6.08
N ARG A 72 9.90 -0.68 5.58
CA ARG A 72 9.71 0.68 6.02
C ARG A 72 8.57 0.84 6.99
N ASN A 73 7.62 -0.08 7.03
CA ASN A 73 6.49 0.11 7.91
C ASN A 73 6.63 -0.60 9.25
N GLY A 74 7.81 -1.06 9.57
CA GLY A 74 8.01 -1.71 10.87
C GLY A 74 7.49 -3.13 10.89
N ASN A 75 7.33 -3.73 9.72
CA ASN A 75 6.84 -5.09 9.63
C ASN A 75 5.40 -5.23 10.09
N LEU A 76 4.65 -4.17 10.03
CA LEU A 76 3.23 -4.21 10.38
C LEU A 76 2.44 -4.72 9.17
N GLU A 77 1.15 -4.81 9.33
CA GLU A 77 0.30 -5.45 8.34
C GLU A 77 0.26 -4.73 7.01
N ILE A 78 0.31 -5.45 5.90
CA ILE A 78 0.11 -4.91 4.57
C ILE A 78 -0.83 -5.85 3.85
N THR A 79 -1.85 -5.30 3.19
CA THR A 79 -2.79 -6.05 2.39
C THR A 79 -2.73 -5.53 0.97
N CYS A 80 -2.59 -6.43 0.00
CA CYS A 80 -2.55 -6.03 -1.39
C CYS A 80 -3.54 -6.92 -2.13
N ALA A 81 -4.56 -6.35 -2.71
CA ALA A 81 -5.64 -7.10 -3.32
C ALA A 81 -5.98 -6.54 -4.68
N ARG A 82 -6.62 -7.33 -5.50
CA ARG A 82 -7.09 -6.84 -6.77
C ARG A 82 -8.30 -5.99 -6.56
N PRO A 83 -8.43 -4.91 -7.31
CA PRO A 83 -9.54 -4.00 -7.08
C PRO A 83 -10.84 -4.64 -7.51
N GLY A 84 -11.87 -4.27 -6.87
CA GLY A 84 -13.17 -4.69 -7.21
C GLY A 84 -13.51 -6.06 -6.89
N ASN A 85 -12.70 -6.80 -6.20
CA ASN A 85 -12.95 -8.03 -5.93
C ASN A 85 -13.23 -8.21 -4.61
N GLY A 86 -13.68 -7.99 -3.97
CA GLY A 86 -13.85 -8.17 -2.82
C GLY A 86 -14.20 -7.39 -1.99
N ASN A 87 -14.27 -6.75 -2.17
CA ASN A 87 -14.59 -5.81 -1.51
C ASN A 87 -15.01 -6.01 -0.23
N VAL A 88 -15.13 -6.82 0.17
CA VAL A 88 -15.55 -7.04 1.35
C VAL A 88 -14.71 -6.82 2.34
N GLU A 89 -14.04 -6.20 2.51
CA GLU A 89 -13.17 -6.05 3.36
C GLU A 89 -13.51 -5.66 4.54
N ILE A 90 -13.20 -5.73 5.32
CA ILE A 90 -13.51 -5.48 6.49
C ILE A 90 -12.75 -4.70 7.10
#